data_e8589f43dcf514f00162ea6ec867b80a
#
_entry.id   e8589f43dcf514f00162ea6ec867b80a
#
_cell.length_a   1.000
_cell.length_b   1.000
_cell.length_c   1.000
_cell.angle_alpha   90.00
_cell.angle_beta   90.00
_cell.angle_gamma   90.00
#
_symmetry.space_group_name_H-M   'P 1'
#
loop_
_entity.id
_entity.type
_entity.pdbx_description
1 polymer ?
#
loop_
_entity_poly.entity_id
_entity_poly.type
_entity_poly.pdbx_seq_one_letter_code
_entity_poly.pdbx_strand_id
1 'polypeptide(L)'
;MYDLVIIGAGPAGLTAAYELSDSEKKVIVLEKKPQVGGLAETKVFGSYRYDIGPHRFFTKNKEVYQLFLEMLGSDAVAVNRKTRILFKNSYFDYPLTPLNALFGLGLGESIVIGFSYIFARVKSYLKISKINNFEDWVVDRFGKKLFNNFFKNYTEKVWGIDCK
;
A
#
# COMPACT_ATOMS: atom_id res chain seq x y z
N MET A 1 21.90 28.98 -19.11
CA MET A 1 21.48 27.69 -19.65
C MET A 1 21.40 26.69 -18.49
N TYR A 2 20.40 25.87 -18.41
CA TYR A 2 20.32 24.80 -17.38
C TYR A 2 20.94 23.54 -17.94
N ASP A 3 21.65 22.80 -17.09
CA ASP A 3 22.29 21.54 -17.46
C ASP A 3 21.33 20.36 -17.34
N LEU A 4 20.32 20.47 -16.44
CA LEU A 4 19.31 19.45 -16.21
C LEU A 4 17.94 20.07 -15.93
N VAL A 5 16.90 19.43 -16.46
CA VAL A 5 15.50 19.79 -16.22
C VAL A 5 14.80 18.59 -15.60
N ILE A 6 14.21 18.76 -14.41
CA ILE A 6 13.40 17.74 -13.72
C ILE A 6 11.93 18.14 -13.88
N ILE A 7 11.11 17.23 -14.39
CA ILE A 7 9.68 17.47 -14.60
C ILE A 7 8.89 16.80 -13.47
N GLY A 8 8.24 17.65 -12.66
CA GLY A 8 7.45 17.25 -11.50
C GLY A 8 8.21 17.39 -10.19
N ALA A 9 7.61 18.11 -9.23
CA ALA A 9 8.11 18.31 -7.86
C ALA A 9 7.38 17.40 -6.85
N GLY A 10 7.13 16.15 -7.21
CA GLY A 10 6.77 15.09 -6.28
C GLY A 10 8.02 14.54 -5.56
N PRO A 11 7.88 13.58 -4.62
CA PRO A 11 9.01 13.03 -3.86
C PRO A 11 10.19 12.59 -4.75
N ALA A 12 9.92 11.91 -5.85
CA ALA A 12 10.96 11.44 -6.77
C ALA A 12 11.76 12.60 -7.40
N GLY A 13 11.06 13.62 -7.92
CA GLY A 13 11.72 14.77 -8.55
C GLY A 13 12.48 15.64 -7.53
N LEU A 14 11.91 15.83 -6.34
CA LEU A 14 12.57 16.57 -5.26
C LEU A 14 13.81 15.82 -4.74
N THR A 15 13.75 14.50 -4.59
CA THR A 15 14.93 13.70 -4.20
C THR A 15 16.02 13.79 -5.26
N ALA A 16 15.67 13.69 -6.55
CA ALA A 16 16.65 13.84 -7.61
C ALA A 16 17.30 15.25 -7.62
N ALA A 17 16.51 16.29 -7.36
CA ALA A 17 17.05 17.66 -7.23
C ALA A 17 17.95 17.79 -5.99
N TYR A 18 17.60 17.17 -4.88
CA TYR A 18 18.38 17.16 -3.64
C TYR A 18 19.74 16.48 -3.86
N GLU A 19 19.76 15.29 -4.45
CA GLU A 19 21.01 14.55 -4.78
C GLU A 19 21.94 15.32 -5.72
N LEU A 20 21.38 16.24 -6.49
CA LEU A 20 22.13 17.07 -7.44
C LEU A 20 22.49 18.45 -6.85
N SER A 21 22.05 18.80 -5.64
CA SER A 21 22.22 20.14 -5.05
C SER A 21 23.69 20.50 -4.82
N ASP A 22 24.52 19.51 -4.49
CA ASP A 22 25.96 19.68 -4.24
C ASP A 22 26.80 19.55 -5.54
N SER A 23 26.14 19.34 -6.68
CA SER A 23 26.82 19.29 -7.97
C SER A 23 27.00 20.72 -8.55
N GLU A 24 28.01 20.90 -9.39
CA GLU A 24 28.21 22.18 -10.12
C GLU A 24 27.17 22.43 -11.22
N LYS A 25 26.20 21.51 -11.37
CA LYS A 25 25.17 21.56 -12.42
C LYS A 25 24.05 22.52 -12.07
N LYS A 26 23.62 23.30 -13.04
CA LYS A 26 22.43 24.15 -12.94
C LYS A 26 21.18 23.32 -13.19
N VAL A 27 20.49 22.95 -12.11
CA VAL A 27 19.27 22.13 -12.16
C VAL A 27 18.03 23.04 -12.04
N ILE A 28 17.00 22.75 -12.83
CA ILE A 28 15.67 23.37 -12.69
C ILE A 28 14.63 22.29 -12.52
N VAL A 29 13.68 22.51 -11.58
CA VAL A 29 12.51 21.65 -11.39
C VAL A 29 11.28 22.39 -11.88
N LEU A 30 10.52 21.76 -12.78
CA LEU A 30 9.28 22.30 -13.32
C LEU A 30 8.10 21.57 -12.70
N GLU A 31 7.23 22.30 -11.99
CA GLU A 31 6.00 21.74 -11.39
C GLU A 31 4.78 22.45 -11.99
N LYS A 32 3.76 21.63 -12.34
CA LYS A 32 2.51 22.12 -12.93
C LYS A 32 1.61 22.83 -11.91
N LYS A 33 1.64 22.38 -10.65
CA LYS A 33 0.83 22.95 -9.57
C LYS A 33 1.59 24.05 -8.84
N PRO A 34 0.89 24.96 -8.17
CA PRO A 34 1.52 25.99 -7.34
C PRO A 34 2.18 25.43 -6.08
N GLN A 35 1.93 24.18 -5.74
CA GLN A 35 2.43 23.49 -4.53
C GLN A 35 3.19 22.23 -4.93
N VAL A 36 4.35 22.04 -4.29
CA VAL A 36 5.16 20.82 -4.43
C VAL A 36 4.62 19.67 -3.61
N GLY A 37 5.14 18.45 -3.78
CA GLY A 37 4.79 17.26 -3.00
C GLY A 37 4.08 16.18 -3.82
N GLY A 38 3.45 16.51 -4.94
CA GLY A 38 2.80 15.52 -5.81
C GLY A 38 1.72 14.71 -5.08
N LEU A 39 1.88 13.39 -5.01
CA LEU A 39 0.96 12.50 -4.26
C LEU A 39 1.15 12.60 -2.74
N ALA A 40 2.29 13.09 -2.25
CA ALA A 40 2.58 13.31 -0.83
C ALA A 40 2.25 14.75 -0.37
N GLU A 41 1.52 15.51 -1.18
CA GLU A 41 1.12 16.88 -0.90
C GLU A 41 0.19 16.93 0.32
N THR A 42 0.54 17.74 1.33
CA THR A 42 -0.33 18.05 2.47
C THR A 42 -1.33 19.14 2.09
N LYS A 43 -2.60 18.91 2.25
CA LYS A 43 -3.67 19.88 2.06
C LYS A 43 -3.89 20.71 3.29
N VAL A 44 -4.25 21.98 3.08
CA VAL A 44 -4.55 22.93 4.15
C VAL A 44 -5.98 23.42 3.98
N PHE A 45 -6.78 23.32 5.04
CA PHE A 45 -8.13 23.87 5.11
C PHE A 45 -8.30 24.62 6.45
N GLY A 46 -8.34 25.92 6.42
CA GLY A 46 -8.30 26.75 7.62
C GLY A 46 -7.03 26.50 8.43
N SER A 47 -7.17 26.08 9.68
CA SER A 47 -6.06 25.69 10.57
C SER A 47 -5.68 24.20 10.47
N TYR A 48 -6.43 23.41 9.70
CA TYR A 48 -6.21 21.97 9.59
C TYR A 48 -5.24 21.63 8.46
N ARG A 49 -4.34 20.67 8.73
CA ARG A 49 -3.44 20.07 7.75
C ARG A 49 -3.72 18.59 7.67
N TYR A 50 -3.87 18.07 6.45
CA TYR A 50 -4.15 16.66 6.23
C TYR A 50 -3.59 16.20 4.88
N ASP A 51 -3.23 14.93 4.82
CA ASP A 51 -2.77 14.29 3.61
C ASP A 51 -3.91 13.56 2.91
N ILE A 52 -3.83 13.48 1.58
CA ILE A 52 -4.78 12.71 0.79
C ILE A 52 -4.33 11.24 0.80
N GLY A 53 -4.88 10.48 1.73
CA GLY A 53 -4.55 9.07 1.94
C GLY A 53 -3.40 8.84 2.94
N PRO A 54 -3.03 7.57 3.20
CA PRO A 54 -1.99 7.26 4.16
C PRO A 54 -0.60 7.45 3.55
N HIS A 55 0.07 8.51 3.87
CA HIS A 55 1.45 8.83 3.45
C HIS A 55 2.45 8.48 4.55
N ARG A 56 2.61 7.18 4.81
CA ARG A 56 3.66 6.72 5.72
C ARG A 56 4.90 6.40 4.93
N PHE A 57 6.03 6.95 5.37
CA PHE A 57 7.31 6.53 4.85
C PHE A 57 7.59 5.10 5.29
N PHE A 58 7.90 4.24 4.34
CA PHE A 58 8.30 2.87 4.57
C PHE A 58 9.31 2.44 3.50
N THR A 59 10.45 1.98 3.93
CA THR A 59 11.49 1.44 3.04
C THR A 59 12.22 0.27 3.69
N LYS A 60 12.71 -0.67 2.89
CA LYS A 60 13.66 -1.71 3.30
C LYS A 60 15.10 -1.32 2.98
N ASN A 61 15.29 -0.26 2.18
CA ASN A 61 16.60 0.25 1.83
C ASN A 61 17.12 1.13 2.98
N LYS A 62 18.28 0.77 3.53
CA LYS A 62 18.89 1.47 4.66
C LYS A 62 19.38 2.87 4.29
N GLU A 63 19.92 3.06 3.10
CA GLU A 63 20.41 4.36 2.61
C GLU A 63 19.25 5.35 2.49
N VAL A 64 18.14 4.93 1.87
CA VAL A 64 16.93 5.74 1.75
C VAL A 64 16.33 6.05 3.13
N TYR A 65 16.43 5.12 4.09
CA TYR A 65 15.98 5.37 5.45
C TYR A 65 16.85 6.41 6.17
N GLN A 66 18.17 6.33 6.01
CA GLN A 66 19.11 7.31 6.58
C GLN A 66 18.89 8.70 5.97
N LEU A 67 18.79 8.81 4.66
CA LEU A 67 18.47 10.06 3.98
C LEU A 67 17.17 10.70 4.53
N PHE A 68 16.13 9.89 4.74
CA PHE A 68 14.88 10.36 5.32
C PHE A 68 15.06 10.92 6.74
N LEU A 69 15.86 10.25 7.58
CA LEU A 69 16.16 10.72 8.94
C LEU A 69 17.03 11.98 8.94
N GLU A 70 17.98 12.09 8.04
CA GLU A 70 18.84 13.27 7.89
C GLU A 70 18.02 14.50 7.49
N MET A 71 17.06 14.32 6.57
CA MET A 71 16.19 15.40 6.11
C MET A 71 15.21 15.88 7.18
N LEU A 72 14.65 14.98 8.00
CA LEU A 72 13.61 15.31 8.99
C LEU A 72 14.13 15.51 10.40
N GLY A 73 15.27 14.94 10.75
CA GLY A 73 15.84 15.06 12.09
C GLY A 73 14.82 14.71 13.18
N SER A 74 14.58 15.65 14.10
CA SER A 74 13.63 15.50 15.20
C SER A 74 12.16 15.46 14.78
N ASP A 75 11.83 15.86 13.57
CA ASP A 75 10.44 15.86 13.05
C ASP A 75 10.00 14.46 12.58
N ALA A 76 10.95 13.51 12.48
CA ALA A 76 10.65 12.13 12.17
C ALA A 76 9.99 11.42 13.36
N VAL A 77 8.68 11.15 13.26
CA VAL A 77 7.91 10.50 14.33
C VAL A 77 7.67 9.04 13.98
N ALA A 78 8.19 8.12 14.81
CA ALA A 78 7.90 6.69 14.70
C ALA A 78 6.50 6.37 15.26
N VAL A 79 5.61 5.88 14.41
CA VAL A 79 4.22 5.56 14.79
C VAL A 79 3.94 4.08 14.59
N ASN A 80 3.43 3.42 15.61
CA ASN A 80 2.99 2.04 15.49
C ASN A 80 1.76 1.95 14.56
N ARG A 81 1.88 1.13 13.53
CA ARG A 81 0.78 0.90 12.60
C ARG A 81 -0.33 0.11 13.26
N LYS A 82 -1.54 0.68 13.32
CA LYS A 82 -2.76 -0.01 13.71
C LYS A 82 -3.75 0.06 12.54
N THR A 83 -3.73 -0.96 11.68
CA THR A 83 -4.64 -1.05 10.53
C THR A 83 -5.63 -2.18 10.79
N ARG A 84 -6.90 -1.94 10.54
CA ARG A 84 -7.98 -2.92 10.70
C ARG A 84 -8.89 -2.93 9.48
N ILE A 85 -9.44 -4.09 9.19
CA ILE A 85 -10.46 -4.29 8.16
C ILE A 85 -11.81 -4.37 8.86
N LEU A 86 -12.76 -3.52 8.49
CA LEU A 86 -14.15 -3.64 8.91
C LEU A 86 -14.88 -4.57 7.94
N PHE A 87 -15.38 -5.70 8.46
CA PHE A 87 -16.18 -6.65 7.68
C PHE A 87 -17.30 -7.21 8.54
N LYS A 88 -18.55 -7.16 8.06
CA LYS A 88 -19.78 -7.60 8.78
C LYS A 88 -19.84 -7.08 10.23
N ASN A 89 -19.63 -5.78 10.43
CA ASN A 89 -19.60 -5.11 11.74
C ASN A 89 -18.52 -5.60 12.73
N SER A 90 -17.55 -6.39 12.28
CA SER A 90 -16.40 -6.83 13.07
C SER A 90 -15.09 -6.28 12.54
N TYR A 91 -14.18 -5.94 13.45
CA TYR A 91 -12.85 -5.46 13.08
C TYR A 91 -11.86 -6.61 13.05
N PHE A 92 -11.15 -6.71 11.94
CA PHE A 92 -10.07 -7.69 11.75
C PHE A 92 -8.74 -6.97 11.66
N ASP A 93 -7.71 -7.54 12.24
CA ASP A 93 -6.36 -6.98 12.17
C ASP A 93 -5.78 -7.13 10.75
N TYR A 94 -4.96 -6.19 10.35
CA TYR A 94 -4.23 -6.25 9.08
C TYR A 94 -2.72 -6.24 9.34
N PRO A 95 -1.96 -7.23 8.86
CA PRO A 95 -2.38 -8.39 8.04
C PRO A 95 -3.33 -9.34 8.77
N LEU A 96 -4.23 -9.98 8.01
CA LEU A 96 -5.20 -10.92 8.55
C LEU A 96 -4.50 -12.14 9.16
N THR A 97 -4.73 -12.39 10.45
CA THR A 97 -4.20 -13.58 11.12
C THR A 97 -5.27 -14.67 11.21
N PRO A 98 -4.89 -15.97 11.15
CA PRO A 98 -5.85 -17.07 11.22
C PRO A 98 -6.73 -17.04 12.46
N LEU A 99 -6.16 -16.77 13.63
CA LEU A 99 -6.90 -16.69 14.90
C LEU A 99 -7.89 -15.51 14.92
N ASN A 100 -7.46 -14.34 14.46
CA ASN A 100 -8.33 -13.17 14.38
C ASN A 100 -9.50 -13.40 13.41
N ALA A 101 -9.24 -14.07 12.26
CA ALA A 101 -10.28 -14.46 11.33
C ALA A 101 -11.27 -15.47 11.95
N LEU A 102 -10.77 -16.47 12.68
CA LEU A 102 -11.57 -17.49 13.34
C LEU A 102 -12.56 -16.90 14.36
N PHE A 103 -12.04 -16.05 15.26
CA PHE A 103 -12.86 -15.43 16.30
C PHE A 103 -13.81 -14.35 15.74
N GLY A 104 -13.37 -13.60 14.74
CA GLY A 104 -14.16 -12.51 14.16
C GLY A 104 -15.30 -12.97 13.24
N LEU A 105 -15.14 -14.11 12.54
CA LEU A 105 -16.14 -14.65 11.61
C LEU A 105 -17.11 -15.65 12.25
N GLY A 106 -16.75 -16.18 13.40
CA GLY A 106 -17.45 -17.29 14.04
C GLY A 106 -17.08 -18.66 13.48
N LEU A 107 -17.37 -19.70 14.25
CA LEU A 107 -16.93 -21.07 13.96
C LEU A 107 -17.43 -21.62 12.62
N GLY A 108 -18.70 -21.39 12.29
CA GLY A 108 -19.28 -21.92 11.04
C GLY A 108 -18.60 -21.36 9.77
N GLU A 109 -18.45 -20.04 9.71
CA GLU A 109 -17.79 -19.37 8.57
C GLU A 109 -16.30 -19.77 8.48
N SER A 110 -15.65 -19.90 9.61
CA SER A 110 -14.24 -20.29 9.70
C SER A 110 -14.00 -21.72 9.22
N ILE A 111 -14.90 -22.66 9.52
CA ILE A 111 -14.85 -24.04 9.01
C ILE A 111 -14.95 -24.02 7.47
N VAL A 112 -15.90 -23.27 6.92
CA VAL A 112 -16.08 -23.17 5.45
C VAL A 112 -14.84 -22.56 4.79
N ILE A 113 -14.24 -21.55 5.41
CA ILE A 113 -12.98 -20.95 4.92
C ILE A 113 -11.85 -21.97 4.97
N GLY A 114 -11.74 -22.73 6.07
CA GLY A 114 -10.73 -23.77 6.23
C GLY A 114 -10.84 -24.86 5.14
N PHE A 115 -12.02 -25.38 4.87
CA PHE A 115 -12.24 -26.33 3.77
C PHE A 115 -11.92 -25.73 2.40
N SER A 116 -12.34 -24.48 2.15
CA SER A 116 -12.02 -23.78 0.90
C SER A 116 -10.51 -23.60 0.71
N TYR A 117 -9.78 -23.32 1.78
CA TYR A 117 -8.32 -23.20 1.77
C TYR A 117 -7.66 -24.56 1.48
N ILE A 118 -8.04 -25.61 2.21
CA ILE A 118 -7.48 -26.97 1.99
C ILE A 118 -7.71 -27.42 0.55
N PHE A 119 -8.92 -27.23 0.03
CA PHE A 119 -9.24 -27.58 -1.35
C PHE A 119 -8.37 -26.81 -2.37
N ALA A 120 -8.19 -25.51 -2.16
CA ALA A 120 -7.30 -24.71 -3.01
C ALA A 120 -5.85 -25.20 -2.95
N ARG A 121 -5.34 -25.52 -1.75
CA ARG A 121 -3.97 -26.03 -1.57
C ARG A 121 -3.76 -27.39 -2.22
N VAL A 122 -4.73 -28.28 -2.15
CA VAL A 122 -4.69 -29.59 -2.85
C VAL A 122 -4.65 -29.39 -4.37
N LYS A 123 -5.50 -28.51 -4.92
CA LYS A 123 -5.49 -28.19 -6.37
C LYS A 123 -4.15 -27.57 -6.81
N SER A 124 -3.60 -26.68 -6.02
CA SER A 124 -2.31 -26.05 -6.29
C SER A 124 -1.18 -27.08 -6.26
N TYR A 125 -1.16 -27.96 -5.25
CA TYR A 125 -0.18 -29.05 -5.14
C TYR A 125 -0.23 -30.02 -6.34
N LEU A 126 -1.43 -30.35 -6.79
CA LEU A 126 -1.65 -31.21 -7.98
C LEU A 126 -1.40 -30.48 -9.31
N LYS A 127 -1.00 -29.19 -9.28
CA LYS A 127 -0.77 -28.34 -10.45
C LYS A 127 -1.98 -28.26 -11.41
N ILE A 128 -3.18 -28.39 -10.87
CA ILE A 128 -4.44 -28.28 -11.63
C ILE A 128 -4.86 -26.81 -11.81
N SER A 129 -4.41 -25.94 -10.91
CA SER A 129 -4.75 -24.51 -10.94
C SER A 129 -4.10 -23.81 -12.13
N LYS A 130 -4.89 -23.08 -12.90
CA LYS A 130 -4.42 -22.14 -13.91
C LYS A 130 -4.58 -20.73 -13.35
N ILE A 131 -3.51 -19.96 -13.37
CA ILE A 131 -3.49 -18.58 -12.85
C ILE A 131 -3.40 -17.63 -14.03
N ASN A 132 -4.51 -16.98 -14.38
CA ASN A 132 -4.61 -16.04 -15.50
C ASN A 132 -4.83 -14.60 -15.04
N ASN A 133 -5.35 -14.40 -13.81
CA ASN A 133 -5.74 -13.11 -13.28
C ASN A 133 -5.51 -13.03 -11.76
N PHE A 134 -5.84 -11.90 -11.17
CA PHE A 134 -5.68 -11.66 -9.73
C PHE A 134 -6.57 -12.59 -8.89
N GLU A 135 -7.82 -12.82 -9.29
CA GLU A 135 -8.73 -13.73 -8.60
C GLU A 135 -8.13 -15.13 -8.51
N ASP A 136 -7.69 -15.69 -9.66
CA ASP A 136 -7.08 -17.01 -9.70
C ASP A 136 -5.87 -17.12 -8.76
N TRP A 137 -5.03 -16.09 -8.74
CA TRP A 137 -3.85 -16.03 -7.88
C TRP A 137 -4.19 -16.05 -6.39
N VAL A 138 -5.19 -15.26 -5.96
CA VAL A 138 -5.61 -15.23 -4.56
C VAL A 138 -6.34 -16.52 -4.18
N VAL A 139 -7.22 -17.03 -5.06
CA VAL A 139 -7.98 -18.27 -4.82
C VAL A 139 -7.06 -19.47 -4.69
N ASP A 140 -6.02 -19.58 -5.52
CA ASP A 140 -5.04 -20.65 -5.43
C ASP A 140 -4.30 -20.68 -4.08
N ARG A 141 -4.03 -19.49 -3.51
CA ARG A 141 -3.28 -19.35 -2.26
C ARG A 141 -4.13 -19.44 -1.00
N PHE A 142 -5.31 -18.86 -1.02
CA PHE A 142 -6.12 -18.61 0.18
C PHE A 142 -7.53 -19.22 0.11
N GLY A 143 -7.93 -19.74 -1.02
CA GLY A 143 -9.25 -20.30 -1.26
C GLY A 143 -10.31 -19.29 -1.65
N LYS A 144 -11.32 -19.75 -2.37
CA LYS A 144 -12.39 -18.91 -2.93
C LYS A 144 -13.21 -18.17 -1.87
N LYS A 145 -13.45 -18.80 -0.72
CA LYS A 145 -14.25 -18.19 0.34
C LYS A 145 -13.57 -16.98 0.96
N LEU A 146 -12.27 -17.06 1.22
CA LEU A 146 -11.50 -15.93 1.75
C LEU A 146 -11.39 -14.80 0.72
N PHE A 147 -11.18 -15.15 -0.56
CA PHE A 147 -11.19 -14.20 -1.66
C PHE A 147 -12.49 -13.38 -1.68
N ASN A 148 -13.64 -14.04 -1.69
CA ASN A 148 -14.93 -13.38 -1.75
C ASN A 148 -15.21 -12.48 -0.53
N ASN A 149 -14.76 -12.89 0.66
CA ASN A 149 -15.02 -12.15 1.88
C ASN A 149 -14.14 -10.89 2.02
N PHE A 150 -12.86 -10.97 1.67
CA PHE A 150 -11.91 -9.91 2.03
C PHE A 150 -11.24 -9.23 0.84
N PHE A 151 -11.07 -9.93 -0.29
CA PHE A 151 -10.29 -9.40 -1.40
C PHE A 151 -11.16 -8.80 -2.50
N LYS A 152 -12.20 -9.51 -2.94
CA LYS A 152 -12.98 -9.14 -4.13
C LYS A 152 -13.48 -7.70 -4.06
N ASN A 153 -14.40 -7.42 -3.16
CA ASN A 153 -15.07 -6.11 -3.07
C ASN A 153 -14.09 -4.97 -2.80
N TYR A 154 -13.06 -5.23 -1.99
CA TYR A 154 -12.04 -4.22 -1.70
C TYR A 154 -11.21 -3.90 -2.95
N THR A 155 -10.72 -4.92 -3.63
CA THR A 155 -9.86 -4.75 -4.81
C THR A 155 -10.61 -4.08 -5.95
N GLU A 156 -11.82 -4.56 -6.26
CA GLU A 156 -12.68 -3.96 -7.29
C GLU A 156 -13.02 -2.50 -6.99
N LYS A 157 -13.29 -2.16 -5.73
CA LYS A 157 -13.55 -0.79 -5.30
C LYS A 157 -12.33 0.11 -5.42
N VAL A 158 -11.15 -0.37 -5.05
CA VAL A 158 -9.91 0.42 -5.06
C VAL A 158 -9.41 0.65 -6.47
N TRP A 159 -9.44 -0.38 -7.31
CA TRP A 159 -8.88 -0.31 -8.67
C TRP A 159 -9.91 0.08 -9.72
N GLY A 160 -11.20 0.01 -9.41
CA GLY A 160 -12.29 0.33 -10.34
C GLY A 160 -12.46 -0.66 -11.49
N ILE A 161 -11.87 -1.85 -11.37
CA ILE A 161 -11.90 -2.93 -12.37
C ILE A 161 -12.21 -4.27 -11.73
N ASP A 162 -12.75 -5.22 -12.49
CA ASP A 162 -12.98 -6.61 -12.05
C ASP A 162 -11.65 -7.29 -11.71
N CYS A 163 -11.70 -8.23 -10.76
CA CYS A 163 -10.55 -9.06 -10.37
C CYS A 163 -10.16 -10.13 -11.41
N LYS A 164 -10.97 -10.30 -12.45
CA LYS A 164 -10.75 -11.25 -13.55
C LYS A 164 -9.89 -10.71 -14.65
#